data_74593790e3de61dc68d244a7e32db257
#
_entry.id   74593790e3de61dc68d244a7e32db257
#
_cell.length_a   1.000
_cell.length_b   1.000
_cell.length_c   1.000
_cell.angle_alpha   90.00
_cell.angle_beta   90.00
_cell.angle_gamma   90.00
#
_symmetry.space_group_name_H-M   'P 1'
#
loop_
_entity.id
_entity.type
_entity.pdbx_description
1 polymer ?
#
loop_
_entity_poly.entity_id
_entity_poly.type
_entity_poly.pdbx_seq_one_letter_code
_entity_poly.pdbx_strand_id
1 'polypeptide(L)'
;MTSDNEIAPEKAGKRITAAARSLRMIAVLAGLAFAVCYLRSFLLPHTPLVLWGDQLGFATKGSRVLLGELPYRDFFEFVTPGTELVYGALFRCFGVSLAVPNLLMATLAALAAWWMTWCAQRLMRGVFVILPALLLIGFVLYGSMDATHHWFSTLAVMGAVAALFEDTSPKRIIVAGTMCGLAASFTQTKGAAVLVALMIYLIWRSLRERTEARHCWRQCLLLSSVALLVFAAINVPFVLAAGVGPWVRDVLVFPARYFGSVSSNQWGGFWEEFLLRRGALQWVCFPFMYVAVPLAYAGSLITIWRRSKVERDEPWDQLMLLAVVGVAMLVVMTPALSIRRISCVSPPAMILLAWLLSRGARKSVVIAAALGAASLSVALAQIAAIQLRPPLTLELPVGRVAFPDAASYEVYRWMSEHTRPGQWYFGMPPLTLPLGLRNPTPIEDPAPAEFSRPEQIAAAVEGLERTKTPLLVLVPGMYVPHLLGYKADHLQPFQDYLYLHYRRTKIFSNREEVWERKDIPELKP
;
A
#
# COMPACT_ATOMS: atom_id res chain seq x y z
N MET A 1 21.36 -47.87 -36.88
CA MET A 1 21.50 -46.41 -36.72
C MET A 1 20.27 -45.74 -37.31
N THR A 2 19.16 -45.70 -36.65
CA THR A 2 17.98 -44.87 -37.03
C THR A 2 16.94 -45.03 -35.91
N SER A 3 17.04 -44.26 -34.82
CA SER A 3 15.91 -44.10 -33.87
C SER A 3 15.96 -42.85 -32.96
N ASP A 4 17.00 -42.01 -33.05
CA ASP A 4 17.16 -40.89 -32.11
C ASP A 4 16.62 -39.52 -32.60
N ASN A 5 16.15 -39.43 -33.85
CA ASN A 5 15.76 -38.15 -34.46
C ASN A 5 14.25 -37.81 -34.40
N GLU A 6 13.35 -38.74 -34.04
CA GLU A 6 11.89 -38.49 -33.99
C GLU A 6 11.39 -38.04 -32.61
N ILE A 7 12.17 -38.22 -31.54
CA ILE A 7 11.76 -37.91 -30.16
C ILE A 7 11.90 -36.39 -29.83
N ALA A 8 12.73 -35.65 -30.57
CA ALA A 8 13.01 -34.24 -30.31
C ALA A 8 11.84 -33.28 -30.60
N PRO A 9 11.10 -33.38 -31.74
CA PRO A 9 10.03 -32.44 -32.06
C PRO A 9 8.78 -32.62 -31.17
N GLU A 10 8.44 -33.86 -30.77
CA GLU A 10 7.29 -34.12 -29.88
C GLU A 10 7.53 -33.59 -28.46
N LYS A 11 8.75 -33.75 -27.92
CA LYS A 11 9.13 -33.15 -26.63
C LYS A 11 9.15 -31.63 -26.67
N ALA A 12 9.58 -31.03 -27.75
CA ALA A 12 9.53 -29.57 -27.96
C ALA A 12 8.08 -29.06 -28.02
N GLY A 13 7.21 -29.72 -28.77
CA GLY A 13 5.79 -29.39 -28.86
C GLY A 13 5.08 -29.49 -27.51
N LYS A 14 5.32 -30.54 -26.71
CA LYS A 14 4.78 -30.70 -25.35
C LYS A 14 5.28 -29.60 -24.39
N ARG A 15 6.54 -29.18 -24.48
CA ARG A 15 7.10 -28.07 -23.69
C ARG A 15 6.46 -26.73 -24.05
N ILE A 16 6.26 -26.43 -25.33
CA ILE A 16 5.61 -25.19 -25.81
C ILE A 16 4.16 -25.14 -25.33
N THR A 17 3.42 -26.24 -25.41
CA THR A 17 2.03 -26.28 -24.94
C THR A 17 1.90 -26.15 -23.42
N ALA A 18 2.84 -26.71 -22.65
CA ALA A 18 2.88 -26.55 -21.19
C ALA A 18 3.21 -25.10 -20.78
N ALA A 19 4.19 -24.48 -21.43
CA ALA A 19 4.54 -23.08 -21.20
C ALA A 19 3.37 -22.13 -21.53
N ALA A 20 2.69 -22.35 -22.67
CA ALA A 20 1.54 -21.58 -23.08
C ALA A 20 0.37 -21.71 -22.09
N ARG A 21 0.12 -22.92 -21.56
CA ARG A 21 -0.91 -23.17 -20.53
C ARG A 21 -0.56 -22.44 -19.22
N SER A 22 0.70 -22.46 -18.82
CA SER A 22 1.21 -21.75 -17.65
C SER A 22 0.98 -20.25 -17.75
N LEU A 23 1.35 -19.63 -18.87
CA LEU A 23 1.16 -18.19 -19.13
C LEU A 23 -0.32 -17.80 -19.18
N ARG A 24 -1.18 -18.63 -19.79
CA ARG A 24 -2.64 -18.38 -19.81
C ARG A 24 -3.23 -18.35 -18.40
N MET A 25 -2.85 -19.27 -17.53
CA MET A 25 -3.34 -19.29 -16.15
C MET A 25 -2.90 -18.04 -15.38
N ILE A 26 -1.65 -17.62 -15.52
CA ILE A 26 -1.14 -16.37 -14.91
C ILE A 26 -1.96 -15.18 -15.41
N ALA A 27 -2.16 -15.06 -16.73
CA ALA A 27 -2.90 -13.96 -17.33
C ALA A 27 -4.37 -13.93 -16.87
N VAL A 28 -5.02 -15.08 -16.77
CA VAL A 28 -6.41 -15.18 -16.28
C VAL A 28 -6.54 -14.73 -14.84
N LEU A 29 -5.65 -15.17 -13.95
CA LEU A 29 -5.71 -14.77 -12.53
C LEU A 29 -5.33 -13.30 -12.31
N ALA A 30 -4.36 -12.78 -13.07
CA ALA A 30 -4.04 -11.36 -13.07
C ALA A 30 -5.22 -10.51 -13.61
N GLY A 31 -5.84 -10.94 -14.71
CA GLY A 31 -7.03 -10.31 -15.27
C GLY A 31 -8.21 -10.34 -14.31
N LEU A 32 -8.42 -11.44 -13.59
CA LEU A 32 -9.44 -11.54 -12.55
C LEU A 32 -9.19 -10.56 -11.40
N ALA A 33 -7.95 -10.46 -10.91
CA ALA A 33 -7.58 -9.50 -9.87
C ALA A 33 -7.81 -8.06 -10.33
N PHE A 34 -7.42 -7.73 -11.57
CA PHE A 34 -7.70 -6.42 -12.17
C PHE A 34 -9.20 -6.15 -12.23
N ALA A 35 -9.98 -7.08 -12.76
CA ALA A 35 -11.43 -6.93 -12.92
C ALA A 35 -12.15 -6.74 -11.59
N VAL A 36 -11.78 -7.52 -10.56
CA VAL A 36 -12.35 -7.37 -9.20
C VAL A 36 -12.03 -5.99 -8.63
N CYS A 37 -10.78 -5.52 -8.72
CA CYS A 37 -10.42 -4.19 -8.26
C CYS A 37 -11.12 -3.09 -9.06
N TYR A 38 -11.21 -3.24 -10.37
CA TYR A 38 -11.94 -2.30 -11.22
C TYR A 38 -13.40 -2.20 -10.80
N LEU A 39 -14.11 -3.32 -10.67
CA LEU A 39 -15.50 -3.38 -10.26
C LEU A 39 -15.75 -2.88 -8.82
N ARG A 40 -14.72 -2.80 -7.99
CA ARG A 40 -14.78 -2.25 -6.63
C ARG A 40 -14.42 -0.78 -6.55
N SER A 41 -13.75 -0.23 -7.55
CA SER A 41 -13.28 1.16 -7.58
C SER A 41 -13.92 2.03 -8.65
N PHE A 42 -14.72 1.42 -9.52
CA PHE A 42 -15.51 2.14 -10.53
C PHE A 42 -16.97 1.70 -10.47
N LEU A 43 -17.86 2.66 -10.60
CA LEU A 43 -19.24 2.41 -10.96
C LEU A 43 -19.29 2.20 -12.48
N LEU A 44 -19.88 1.09 -12.92
CA LEU A 44 -19.93 0.77 -14.35
C LEU A 44 -20.67 1.85 -15.15
N PRO A 45 -20.21 2.14 -16.40
CA PRO A 45 -19.10 1.45 -17.08
C PRO A 45 -17.70 1.97 -16.72
N HIS A 46 -17.51 3.23 -16.28
CA HIS A 46 -16.16 3.82 -16.13
C HIS A 46 -16.08 5.01 -15.13
N THR A 47 -17.08 5.21 -14.29
CA THR A 47 -17.09 6.33 -13.33
C THR A 47 -16.27 5.96 -12.08
N PRO A 48 -15.12 6.61 -11.79
CA PRO A 48 -14.30 6.28 -10.65
C PRO A 48 -15.00 6.65 -9.34
N LEU A 49 -14.90 5.77 -8.35
CA LEU A 49 -15.34 6.03 -6.98
C LEU A 49 -14.34 6.92 -6.25
N VAL A 50 -14.85 7.83 -5.44
CA VAL A 50 -14.03 8.54 -4.46
C VAL A 50 -13.72 7.56 -3.34
N LEU A 51 -12.47 7.08 -3.30
CA LEU A 51 -11.97 6.17 -2.27
C LEU A 51 -11.19 6.96 -1.22
N TRP A 52 -11.75 7.02 -0.02
CA TRP A 52 -11.14 7.72 1.11
C TRP A 52 -9.93 6.96 1.65
N GLY A 53 -8.95 7.70 2.17
CA GLY A 53 -7.77 7.15 2.84
C GLY A 53 -6.46 7.58 2.18
N ASP A 54 -5.39 6.85 2.51
CA ASP A 54 -4.02 7.20 2.14
C ASP A 54 -3.81 7.36 0.63
N GLN A 55 -4.53 6.58 -0.20
CA GLN A 55 -4.46 6.69 -1.66
C GLN A 55 -4.77 8.11 -2.14
N LEU A 56 -5.84 8.70 -1.63
CA LEU A 56 -6.25 10.04 -2.05
C LEU A 56 -5.30 11.12 -1.47
N GLY A 57 -4.78 10.91 -0.26
CA GLY A 57 -3.74 11.75 0.32
C GLY A 57 -2.46 11.77 -0.52
N PHE A 58 -1.94 10.60 -0.90
CA PHE A 58 -0.76 10.50 -1.77
C PHE A 58 -1.02 11.05 -3.19
N ALA A 59 -2.21 10.83 -3.74
CA ALA A 59 -2.61 11.43 -5.02
C ALA A 59 -2.66 12.96 -4.93
N THR A 60 -3.16 13.53 -3.83
CA THR A 60 -3.14 14.97 -3.56
C THR A 60 -1.70 15.49 -3.52
N LYS A 61 -0.80 14.84 -2.78
CA LYS A 61 0.63 15.21 -2.73
C LYS A 61 1.31 15.06 -4.10
N GLY A 62 0.97 14.03 -4.87
CA GLY A 62 1.42 13.89 -6.25
C GLY A 62 0.97 15.03 -7.16
N SER A 63 -0.23 15.60 -6.96
CA SER A 63 -0.68 16.79 -7.67
C SER A 63 0.09 18.04 -7.25
N ARG A 64 0.50 18.17 -5.98
CA ARG A 64 1.39 19.24 -5.50
C ARG A 64 2.76 19.14 -6.17
N VAL A 65 3.31 17.93 -6.30
CA VAL A 65 4.57 17.70 -7.03
C VAL A 65 4.44 18.10 -8.50
N LEU A 66 3.31 17.82 -9.15
CA LEU A 66 3.05 18.29 -10.53
C LEU A 66 3.04 19.83 -10.65
N LEU A 67 2.65 20.53 -9.59
CA LEU A 67 2.68 22.01 -9.51
C LEU A 67 4.07 22.56 -9.13
N GLY A 68 5.09 21.71 -8.94
CA GLY A 68 6.46 22.10 -8.60
C GLY A 68 6.74 22.19 -7.10
N GLU A 69 5.80 21.80 -6.24
CA GLU A 69 6.03 21.68 -4.82
C GLU A 69 6.83 20.40 -4.51
N LEU A 70 7.69 20.43 -3.51
CA LEU A 70 8.55 19.31 -3.16
C LEU A 70 8.31 18.83 -1.72
N PRO A 71 8.24 17.50 -1.49
CA PRO A 71 8.21 16.96 -0.14
C PRO A 71 9.43 17.43 0.68
N TYR A 72 9.23 17.55 1.98
CA TYR A 72 10.20 18.04 2.97
C TYR A 72 10.56 19.54 2.87
N ARG A 73 10.31 20.19 1.72
CA ARG A 73 10.51 21.63 1.54
C ARG A 73 9.19 22.41 1.66
N ASP A 74 8.19 21.99 0.89
CA ASP A 74 6.92 22.70 0.74
C ASP A 74 5.77 22.02 1.50
N PHE A 75 5.89 20.70 1.70
CA PHE A 75 4.95 19.94 2.49
C PHE A 75 5.63 18.82 3.26
N PHE A 76 5.03 18.48 4.39
CA PHE A 76 5.50 17.42 5.27
C PHE A 76 5.21 16.05 4.68
N GLU A 77 6.23 15.18 4.74
CA GLU A 77 6.11 13.76 4.42
C GLU A 77 7.10 12.95 5.26
N PHE A 78 6.64 11.88 5.89
CA PHE A 78 7.49 11.03 6.75
C PHE A 78 7.90 9.69 6.10
N VAL A 79 7.46 9.45 4.87
CA VAL A 79 7.96 8.37 4.01
C VAL A 79 8.85 8.93 2.90
N THR A 80 9.57 8.07 2.22
CA THR A 80 10.40 8.45 1.09
C THR A 80 9.56 8.76 -0.15
N PRO A 81 10.00 9.64 -1.08
CA PRO A 81 9.15 10.38 -2.03
C PRO A 81 8.66 9.57 -3.25
N GLY A 82 8.88 8.26 -3.27
CA GLY A 82 8.59 7.42 -4.45
C GLY A 82 7.13 7.43 -4.88
N THR A 83 6.21 7.48 -3.92
CA THR A 83 4.77 7.44 -4.21
C THR A 83 4.29 8.72 -4.87
N GLU A 84 4.68 9.87 -4.35
CA GLU A 84 4.37 11.18 -4.88
C GLU A 84 4.95 11.38 -6.27
N LEU A 85 6.17 10.88 -6.51
CA LEU A 85 6.81 10.88 -7.83
C LEU A 85 6.02 10.06 -8.84
N VAL A 86 5.55 8.86 -8.46
CA VAL A 86 4.71 8.04 -9.35
C VAL A 86 3.41 8.76 -9.68
N TYR A 87 2.70 9.32 -8.69
CA TYR A 87 1.48 10.08 -8.94
C TYR A 87 1.74 11.33 -9.78
N GLY A 88 2.78 12.10 -9.47
CA GLY A 88 3.16 13.27 -10.26
C GLY A 88 3.43 12.94 -11.72
N ALA A 89 4.19 11.86 -11.98
CA ALA A 89 4.46 11.38 -13.33
C ALA A 89 3.19 10.91 -14.06
N LEU A 90 2.33 10.13 -13.37
CA LEU A 90 1.08 9.66 -13.96
C LEU A 90 0.11 10.82 -14.26
N PHE A 91 -0.02 11.78 -13.36
CA PHE A 91 -0.84 12.98 -13.59
C PHE A 91 -0.30 13.85 -14.72
N ARG A 92 1.02 13.91 -14.89
CA ARG A 92 1.62 14.59 -16.04
C ARG A 92 1.28 13.91 -17.37
N CYS A 93 1.21 12.58 -17.39
CA CYS A 93 0.94 11.81 -18.60
C CYS A 93 -0.55 11.72 -18.94
N PHE A 94 -1.41 11.56 -17.93
CA PHE A 94 -2.83 11.22 -18.10
C PHE A 94 -3.80 12.30 -17.60
N GLY A 95 -3.29 13.40 -17.06
CA GLY A 95 -4.10 14.44 -16.40
C GLY A 95 -4.49 14.05 -14.97
N VAL A 96 -4.90 15.05 -14.20
CA VAL A 96 -5.37 14.88 -12.82
C VAL A 96 -6.79 14.34 -12.83
N SER A 97 -6.96 13.09 -12.46
CA SER A 97 -8.26 12.39 -12.41
C SER A 97 -8.24 11.28 -11.37
N LEU A 98 -9.39 10.99 -10.74
CA LEU A 98 -9.53 9.84 -9.83
C LEU A 98 -9.48 8.48 -10.54
N ALA A 99 -9.64 8.44 -11.86
CA ALA A 99 -9.42 7.22 -12.63
C ALA A 99 -7.96 6.74 -12.52
N VAL A 100 -6.99 7.66 -12.44
CA VAL A 100 -5.56 7.33 -12.36
C VAL A 100 -5.23 6.50 -11.11
N PRO A 101 -5.49 6.95 -9.87
CA PRO A 101 -5.21 6.14 -8.68
C PRO A 101 -6.01 4.83 -8.65
N ASN A 102 -7.26 4.82 -9.11
CA ASN A 102 -8.10 3.62 -9.11
C ASN A 102 -7.62 2.56 -10.13
N LEU A 103 -7.22 2.97 -11.35
CA LEU A 103 -6.63 2.07 -12.33
C LEU A 103 -5.24 1.59 -11.90
N LEU A 104 -4.45 2.47 -11.29
CA LEU A 104 -3.15 2.10 -10.74
C LEU A 104 -3.29 0.99 -9.70
N MET A 105 -4.22 1.12 -8.76
CA MET A 105 -4.51 0.10 -7.77
C MET A 105 -4.92 -1.24 -8.41
N ALA A 106 -5.81 -1.24 -9.41
CA ALA A 106 -6.19 -2.45 -10.13
C ALA A 106 -4.99 -3.10 -10.84
N THR A 107 -4.08 -2.27 -11.39
CA THR A 107 -2.83 -2.73 -12.00
C THR A 107 -1.89 -3.36 -10.97
N LEU A 108 -1.71 -2.74 -9.80
CA LEU A 108 -0.88 -3.29 -8.71
C LEU A 108 -1.42 -4.65 -8.24
N ALA A 109 -2.75 -4.79 -8.12
CA ALA A 109 -3.38 -6.06 -7.76
C ALA A 109 -3.16 -7.15 -8.83
N ALA A 110 -3.26 -6.79 -10.11
CA ALA A 110 -2.96 -7.70 -11.22
C ALA A 110 -1.51 -8.16 -11.22
N LEU A 111 -0.55 -7.25 -11.01
CA LEU A 111 0.86 -7.57 -10.89
C LEU A 111 1.16 -8.47 -9.69
N ALA A 112 0.51 -8.23 -8.55
CA ALA A 112 0.63 -9.10 -7.37
C ALA A 112 0.09 -10.51 -7.66
N ALA A 113 -1.09 -10.64 -8.27
CA ALA A 113 -1.66 -11.93 -8.66
C ALA A 113 -0.79 -12.66 -9.68
N TRP A 114 -0.25 -11.93 -10.66
CA TRP A 114 0.71 -12.45 -11.63
C TRP A 114 1.91 -13.08 -10.94
N TRP A 115 2.58 -12.31 -10.09
CA TRP A 115 3.77 -12.77 -9.39
C TRP A 115 3.47 -13.97 -8.47
N MET A 116 2.38 -13.90 -7.69
CA MET A 116 2.00 -14.99 -6.79
C MET A 116 1.74 -16.29 -7.55
N THR A 117 1.05 -16.22 -8.69
CA THR A 117 0.80 -17.37 -9.55
C THR A 117 2.09 -17.89 -10.18
N TRP A 118 2.98 -17.00 -10.62
CA TRP A 118 4.28 -17.34 -11.17
C TRP A 118 5.17 -18.09 -10.16
N CYS A 119 5.22 -17.65 -8.89
CA CYS A 119 5.91 -18.37 -7.82
C CYS A 119 5.23 -19.74 -7.52
N ALA A 120 3.90 -19.73 -7.39
CA ALA A 120 3.13 -20.92 -7.05
C ALA A 120 3.32 -22.06 -8.05
N GLN A 121 3.39 -21.79 -9.34
CA GLN A 121 3.63 -22.78 -10.40
C GLN A 121 4.97 -23.48 -10.28
N ARG A 122 5.96 -22.85 -9.65
CA ARG A 122 7.30 -23.41 -9.43
C ARG A 122 7.41 -24.21 -8.15
N LEU A 123 6.48 -24.01 -7.22
CA LEU A 123 6.51 -24.63 -5.90
C LEU A 123 5.51 -25.76 -5.74
N MET A 124 4.40 -25.74 -6.49
CA MET A 124 3.29 -26.67 -6.27
C MET A 124 2.51 -26.97 -7.55
N ARG A 125 1.53 -27.89 -7.45
CA ARG A 125 0.70 -28.33 -8.58
C ARG A 125 -0.79 -28.32 -8.23
N GLY A 126 -1.64 -28.42 -9.26
CA GLY A 126 -3.09 -28.54 -9.09
C GLY A 126 -3.75 -27.29 -8.50
N VAL A 127 -4.77 -27.46 -7.68
CA VAL A 127 -5.56 -26.37 -7.08
C VAL A 127 -4.73 -25.43 -6.22
N PHE A 128 -3.64 -25.90 -5.65
CA PHE A 128 -2.78 -25.11 -4.79
C PHE A 128 -2.06 -24.00 -5.55
N VAL A 129 -1.88 -24.11 -6.86
CA VAL A 129 -1.26 -23.07 -7.70
C VAL A 129 -2.13 -21.83 -7.81
N ILE A 130 -3.45 -21.99 -7.90
CA ILE A 130 -4.39 -20.87 -8.05
C ILE A 130 -4.78 -20.25 -6.70
N LEU A 131 -4.65 -21.00 -5.62
CA LEU A 131 -5.09 -20.60 -4.29
C LEU A 131 -4.49 -19.28 -3.81
N PRO A 132 -3.17 -19.01 -3.93
CA PRO A 132 -2.60 -17.73 -3.49
C PRO A 132 -3.24 -16.50 -4.16
N ALA A 133 -3.47 -16.57 -5.47
CA ALA A 133 -4.13 -15.48 -6.20
C ALA A 133 -5.60 -15.31 -5.80
N LEU A 134 -6.33 -16.41 -5.55
CA LEU A 134 -7.70 -16.32 -5.04
C LEU A 134 -7.73 -15.68 -3.64
N LEU A 135 -6.83 -16.07 -2.73
CA LEU A 135 -6.71 -15.48 -1.39
C LEU A 135 -6.36 -13.99 -1.45
N LEU A 136 -5.50 -13.59 -2.41
CA LEU A 136 -5.24 -12.18 -2.68
C LEU A 136 -6.53 -11.45 -3.02
N ILE A 137 -7.30 -11.93 -3.99
CA ILE A 137 -8.49 -11.27 -4.55
C ILE A 137 -9.56 -11.02 -3.49
N GLY A 138 -9.84 -11.99 -2.62
CA GLY A 138 -10.89 -11.88 -1.61
C GLY A 138 -10.39 -11.34 -0.28
N PHE A 139 -9.44 -12.01 0.37
CA PHE A 139 -9.08 -11.69 1.75
C PHE A 139 -8.05 -10.56 1.85
N VAL A 140 -6.98 -10.59 1.04
CA VAL A 140 -5.91 -9.58 1.11
C VAL A 140 -6.41 -8.23 0.63
N LEU A 141 -7.03 -8.17 -0.55
CA LEU A 141 -7.58 -6.93 -1.11
C LEU A 141 -8.84 -6.43 -0.38
N TYR A 142 -9.44 -7.24 0.51
CA TYR A 142 -10.43 -6.77 1.45
C TYR A 142 -9.83 -5.83 2.50
N GLY A 143 -8.68 -6.20 3.04
CA GLY A 143 -8.00 -5.45 4.09
C GLY A 143 -7.23 -4.23 3.57
N SER A 144 -6.72 -4.27 2.35
CA SER A 144 -5.98 -3.17 1.73
C SER A 144 -6.15 -3.19 0.22
N MET A 145 -6.90 -2.20 -0.27
CA MET A 145 -7.11 -1.96 -1.69
C MET A 145 -6.83 -0.49 -1.97
N ASP A 146 -5.54 -0.15 -2.03
CA ASP A 146 -5.08 1.21 -2.25
C ASP A 146 -3.76 1.23 -3.05
N ALA A 147 -3.53 2.28 -3.84
CA ALA A 147 -2.28 2.50 -4.54
C ALA A 147 -1.37 3.43 -3.72
N THR A 148 -0.81 2.89 -2.63
CA THR A 148 0.04 3.63 -1.69
C THR A 148 1.47 3.07 -1.63
N HIS A 149 2.32 3.78 -0.91
CA HIS A 149 3.69 3.35 -0.62
C HIS A 149 3.79 1.89 -0.12
N HIS A 150 2.74 1.39 0.54
CA HIS A 150 2.69 0.02 1.02
C HIS A 150 2.72 -0.99 -0.13
N TRP A 151 1.87 -0.83 -1.15
CA TRP A 151 1.82 -1.75 -2.29
C TRP A 151 2.97 -1.55 -3.27
N PHE A 152 3.41 -0.31 -3.51
CA PHE A 152 4.58 -0.05 -4.35
C PHE A 152 5.82 -0.73 -3.77
N SER A 153 6.09 -0.54 -2.47
CA SER A 153 7.22 -1.19 -1.81
C SER A 153 7.08 -2.72 -1.80
N THR A 154 5.87 -3.26 -1.60
CA THR A 154 5.64 -4.71 -1.65
C THR A 154 5.92 -5.28 -3.03
N LEU A 155 5.45 -4.63 -4.12
CA LEU A 155 5.75 -5.09 -5.48
C LEU A 155 7.24 -5.00 -5.82
N ALA A 156 7.93 -3.97 -5.36
CA ALA A 156 9.38 -3.90 -5.50
C ALA A 156 10.08 -5.06 -4.74
N VAL A 157 9.64 -5.38 -3.52
CA VAL A 157 10.11 -6.56 -2.78
C VAL A 157 9.82 -7.86 -3.54
N MET A 158 8.62 -8.00 -4.11
CA MET A 158 8.27 -9.15 -4.95
C MET A 158 9.21 -9.27 -6.16
N GLY A 159 9.59 -8.13 -6.76
CA GLY A 159 10.59 -8.07 -7.82
C GLY A 159 11.97 -8.53 -7.37
N ALA A 160 12.41 -8.14 -6.16
CA ALA A 160 13.68 -8.60 -5.58
C ALA A 160 13.66 -10.13 -5.32
N VAL A 161 12.55 -10.66 -4.79
CA VAL A 161 12.37 -12.11 -4.62
C VAL A 161 12.38 -12.82 -5.97
N ALA A 162 11.65 -12.32 -6.97
CA ALA A 162 11.63 -12.91 -8.32
C ALA A 162 13.02 -12.97 -8.96
N ALA A 163 13.83 -11.94 -8.75
CA ALA A 163 15.20 -11.90 -9.24
C ALA A 163 16.07 -13.03 -8.69
N LEU A 164 15.94 -13.36 -7.40
CA LEU A 164 16.73 -14.38 -6.71
C LEU A 164 16.06 -15.77 -6.67
N PHE A 165 14.90 -15.91 -7.30
CA PHE A 165 14.09 -17.13 -7.18
C PHE A 165 14.72 -18.37 -7.84
N GLU A 166 15.50 -18.18 -8.89
CA GLU A 166 16.12 -19.27 -9.64
C GLU A 166 17.61 -19.43 -9.32
N ASP A 167 18.36 -18.33 -9.28
CA ASP A 167 19.79 -18.31 -8.98
C ASP A 167 20.24 -16.99 -8.37
N THR A 168 21.50 -16.95 -7.92
CA THR A 168 22.15 -15.77 -7.30
C THR A 168 23.31 -15.25 -8.15
N SER A 169 23.17 -15.25 -9.48
CA SER A 169 24.15 -14.68 -10.39
C SER A 169 24.30 -13.16 -10.16
N PRO A 170 25.45 -12.55 -10.49
CA PRO A 170 25.68 -11.12 -10.27
C PRO A 170 24.60 -10.23 -10.91
N LYS A 171 24.13 -10.57 -12.11
CA LYS A 171 23.03 -9.84 -12.78
C LYS A 171 21.74 -9.85 -11.96
N ARG A 172 21.38 -10.99 -11.40
CA ARG A 172 20.18 -11.15 -10.56
C ARG A 172 20.31 -10.43 -9.22
N ILE A 173 21.51 -10.43 -8.64
CA ILE A 173 21.80 -9.65 -7.42
C ILE A 173 21.68 -8.15 -7.69
N ILE A 174 22.14 -7.66 -8.84
CA ILE A 174 21.96 -6.26 -9.25
C ILE A 174 20.48 -5.92 -9.35
N VAL A 175 19.67 -6.77 -10.01
CA VAL A 175 18.21 -6.55 -10.09
C VAL A 175 17.57 -6.56 -8.70
N ALA A 176 17.93 -7.51 -7.83
CA ALA A 176 17.42 -7.58 -6.47
C ALA A 176 17.81 -6.33 -5.66
N GLY A 177 19.06 -5.86 -5.76
CA GLY A 177 19.53 -4.62 -5.13
C GLY A 177 18.76 -3.39 -5.63
N THR A 178 18.55 -3.29 -6.95
CA THR A 178 17.72 -2.23 -7.55
C THR A 178 16.31 -2.23 -6.98
N MET A 179 15.68 -3.39 -6.89
CA MET A 179 14.34 -3.53 -6.33
C MET A 179 14.30 -3.19 -4.83
N CYS A 180 15.34 -3.54 -4.04
CA CYS A 180 15.45 -3.11 -2.64
C CYS A 180 15.58 -1.60 -2.50
N GLY A 181 16.39 -0.96 -3.32
CA GLY A 181 16.54 0.50 -3.35
C GLY A 181 15.23 1.20 -3.71
N LEU A 182 14.50 0.68 -4.69
CA LEU A 182 13.15 1.14 -5.03
C LEU A 182 12.17 0.92 -3.88
N ALA A 183 12.17 -0.25 -3.25
CA ALA A 183 11.31 -0.53 -2.08
C ALA A 183 11.58 0.46 -0.95
N ALA A 184 12.85 0.78 -0.67
CA ALA A 184 13.24 1.76 0.32
C ALA A 184 12.82 3.19 -0.07
N SER A 185 12.74 3.50 -1.36
CA SER A 185 12.29 4.81 -1.87
C SER A 185 10.77 4.99 -1.82
N PHE A 186 10.01 3.92 -1.57
CA PHE A 186 8.58 3.98 -1.24
C PHE A 186 8.33 3.87 0.27
N THR A 187 9.06 2.98 0.96
CA THR A 187 8.94 2.73 2.40
C THR A 187 10.32 2.37 2.94
N GLN A 188 11.00 3.34 3.53
CA GLN A 188 12.40 3.22 3.96
C GLN A 188 12.63 2.01 4.88
N THR A 189 11.77 1.80 5.86
CA THR A 189 11.88 0.70 6.82
C THR A 189 11.69 -0.67 6.17
N LYS A 190 10.73 -0.81 5.24
CA LYS A 190 10.48 -2.07 4.54
C LYS A 190 11.65 -2.43 3.61
N GLY A 191 12.14 -1.46 2.83
CA GLY A 191 13.28 -1.69 1.94
C GLY A 191 14.55 -2.09 2.71
N ALA A 192 14.84 -1.43 3.83
CA ALA A 192 15.97 -1.75 4.70
C ALA A 192 15.84 -3.17 5.30
N ALA A 193 14.68 -3.52 5.83
CA ALA A 193 14.46 -4.85 6.41
C ALA A 193 14.57 -5.97 5.38
N VAL A 194 14.04 -5.75 4.18
CA VAL A 194 14.15 -6.74 3.09
C VAL A 194 15.60 -6.87 2.60
N LEU A 195 16.35 -5.79 2.54
CA LEU A 195 17.78 -5.85 2.23
C LEU A 195 18.53 -6.77 3.22
N VAL A 196 18.28 -6.58 4.54
CA VAL A 196 18.83 -7.46 5.58
C VAL A 196 18.35 -8.90 5.41
N ALA A 197 17.07 -9.11 5.12
CA ALA A 197 16.51 -10.44 4.88
C ALA A 197 17.17 -11.17 3.70
N LEU A 198 17.44 -10.46 2.61
CA LEU A 198 18.13 -11.03 1.45
C LEU A 198 19.60 -11.34 1.77
N MET A 199 20.28 -10.54 2.58
CA MET A 199 21.63 -10.89 3.05
C MET A 199 21.60 -12.15 3.92
N ILE A 200 20.63 -12.28 4.84
CA ILE A 200 20.43 -13.50 5.64
C ILE A 200 20.19 -14.70 4.72
N TYR A 201 19.37 -14.56 3.70
CA TYR A 201 19.13 -15.62 2.71
C TYR A 201 20.39 -16.02 1.95
N LEU A 202 21.20 -15.05 1.49
CA LEU A 202 22.46 -15.33 0.79
C LEU A 202 23.47 -16.05 1.70
N ILE A 203 23.57 -15.65 2.97
CA ILE A 203 24.41 -16.32 3.97
C ILE A 203 23.91 -17.75 4.21
N TRP A 204 22.61 -17.94 4.44
CA TRP A 204 22.03 -19.26 4.66
C TRP A 204 22.26 -20.19 3.46
N ARG A 205 22.07 -19.69 2.24
CA ARG A 205 22.34 -20.44 1.01
C ARG A 205 23.81 -20.81 0.87
N SER A 206 24.71 -19.86 1.10
CA SER A 206 26.16 -20.08 1.07
C SER A 206 26.61 -21.18 2.05
N LEU A 207 26.07 -21.17 3.28
CA LEU A 207 26.34 -22.21 4.28
C LEU A 207 25.81 -23.59 3.84
N ARG A 208 24.65 -23.62 3.21
CA ARG A 208 24.05 -24.85 2.71
C ARG A 208 24.80 -25.46 1.51
N GLU A 209 25.21 -24.61 0.56
CA GLU A 209 25.98 -24.98 -0.63
C GLU A 209 27.48 -25.13 -0.34
N ARG A 210 27.94 -24.78 0.87
CA ARG A 210 29.36 -24.75 1.29
C ARG A 210 30.24 -23.92 0.36
N THR A 211 29.71 -22.78 -0.11
CA THR A 211 30.47 -21.85 -0.94
C THR A 211 31.46 -21.04 -0.09
N GLU A 212 32.50 -20.49 -0.73
CA GLU A 212 33.49 -19.68 -0.03
C GLU A 212 32.87 -18.41 0.60
N ALA A 213 33.23 -18.09 1.83
CA ALA A 213 32.77 -16.91 2.53
C ALA A 213 33.04 -15.61 1.74
N ARG A 214 34.16 -15.55 1.00
CA ARG A 214 34.51 -14.43 0.13
C ARG A 214 33.48 -14.21 -0.99
N HIS A 215 32.95 -15.28 -1.55
CA HIS A 215 31.91 -15.21 -2.58
C HIS A 215 30.61 -14.63 -2.00
N CYS A 216 30.16 -15.15 -0.87
CA CYS A 216 28.97 -14.65 -0.16
C CYS A 216 29.11 -13.16 0.21
N TRP A 217 30.26 -12.75 0.74
CA TRP A 217 30.53 -11.36 1.08
C TRP A 217 30.45 -10.43 -0.13
N ARG A 218 31.00 -10.84 -1.27
CA ARG A 218 30.89 -10.08 -2.52
C ARG A 218 29.44 -9.93 -2.99
N GLN A 219 28.64 -10.97 -2.86
CA GLN A 219 27.20 -10.93 -3.20
C GLN A 219 26.45 -9.95 -2.29
N CYS A 220 26.70 -9.99 -0.97
CA CYS A 220 26.07 -9.06 -0.01
C CYS A 220 26.50 -7.62 -0.26
N LEU A 221 27.78 -7.37 -0.54
CA LEU A 221 28.29 -6.04 -0.88
C LEU A 221 27.65 -5.51 -2.18
N LEU A 222 27.59 -6.32 -3.24
CA LEU A 222 26.99 -5.93 -4.50
C LEU A 222 25.50 -5.57 -4.31
N LEU A 223 24.75 -6.41 -3.60
CA LEU A 223 23.34 -6.18 -3.27
C LEU A 223 23.15 -4.84 -2.55
N SER A 224 23.92 -4.62 -1.48
CA SER A 224 23.82 -3.43 -0.64
C SER A 224 24.24 -2.16 -1.37
N SER A 225 25.34 -2.22 -2.14
CA SER A 225 25.85 -1.07 -2.90
C SER A 225 24.85 -0.62 -3.97
N VAL A 226 24.26 -1.57 -4.70
CA VAL A 226 23.24 -1.25 -5.71
C VAL A 226 21.98 -0.69 -5.05
N ALA A 227 21.51 -1.30 -3.95
CA ALA A 227 20.35 -0.79 -3.22
C ALA A 227 20.57 0.64 -2.71
N LEU A 228 21.73 0.92 -2.13
CA LEU A 228 22.08 2.24 -1.65
C LEU A 228 22.20 3.26 -2.79
N LEU A 229 22.80 2.87 -3.92
CA LEU A 229 22.94 3.74 -5.09
C LEU A 229 21.56 4.15 -5.64
N VAL A 230 20.64 3.20 -5.80
CA VAL A 230 19.28 3.48 -6.30
C VAL A 230 18.52 4.35 -5.29
N PHE A 231 18.59 4.03 -4.00
CA PHE A 231 17.98 4.83 -2.95
C PHE A 231 18.52 6.27 -2.96
N ALA A 232 19.85 6.43 -3.03
CA ALA A 232 20.49 7.74 -3.08
C ALA A 232 20.10 8.52 -4.34
N ALA A 233 20.08 7.88 -5.51
CA ALA A 233 19.70 8.53 -6.77
C ALA A 233 18.28 9.13 -6.73
N ILE A 234 17.35 8.49 -6.01
CA ILE A 234 15.97 8.98 -5.86
C ILE A 234 15.88 10.05 -4.77
N ASN A 235 16.59 9.90 -3.64
CA ASN A 235 16.39 10.76 -2.47
C ASN A 235 17.31 12.01 -2.44
N VAL A 236 18.53 11.93 -3.00
CA VAL A 236 19.49 13.05 -2.98
C VAL A 236 18.93 14.34 -3.59
N PRO A 237 18.18 14.35 -4.71
CA PRO A 237 17.58 15.57 -5.23
C PRO A 237 16.68 16.30 -4.21
N PHE A 238 15.93 15.56 -3.40
CA PHE A 238 15.06 16.13 -2.36
C PHE A 238 15.87 16.62 -1.15
N VAL A 239 16.91 15.87 -0.77
CA VAL A 239 17.85 16.30 0.28
C VAL A 239 18.53 17.61 -0.11
N LEU A 240 18.93 17.77 -1.36
CA LEU A 240 19.55 19.00 -1.86
C LEU A 240 18.56 20.17 -1.91
N ALA A 241 17.30 19.90 -2.27
CA ALA A 241 16.28 20.92 -2.40
C ALA A 241 15.70 21.39 -1.05
N ALA A 242 15.49 20.47 -0.11
CA ALA A 242 14.89 20.74 1.20
C ALA A 242 15.95 21.00 2.30
N GLY A 243 17.17 20.55 2.10
CA GLY A 243 18.22 20.50 3.12
C GLY A 243 18.25 19.16 3.87
N VAL A 244 19.43 18.79 4.37
CA VAL A 244 19.64 17.55 5.13
C VAL A 244 18.80 17.51 6.42
N GLY A 245 18.72 18.63 7.13
CA GLY A 245 18.00 18.74 8.41
C GLY A 245 16.51 18.38 8.31
N PRO A 246 15.72 19.04 7.45
CA PRO A 246 14.31 18.70 7.21
C PRO A 246 14.11 17.25 6.78
N TRP A 247 14.89 16.75 5.83
CA TRP A 247 14.78 15.37 5.37
C TRP A 247 15.05 14.35 6.49
N VAL A 248 16.12 14.53 7.27
CA VAL A 248 16.44 13.65 8.41
C VAL A 248 15.33 13.70 9.47
N ARG A 249 14.86 14.91 9.81
CA ARG A 249 13.78 15.09 10.78
C ARG A 249 12.52 14.34 10.33
N ASP A 250 12.11 14.50 9.09
CA ASP A 250 10.83 14.00 8.61
C ASP A 250 10.91 12.49 8.31
N VAL A 251 11.97 12.01 7.65
CA VAL A 251 12.08 10.60 7.18
C VAL A 251 12.62 9.65 8.25
N LEU A 252 13.46 10.14 9.19
CA LEU A 252 14.09 9.27 10.18
C LEU A 252 13.61 9.57 11.61
N VAL A 253 13.65 10.83 12.03
CA VAL A 253 13.35 11.20 13.44
C VAL A 253 11.85 11.09 13.70
N PHE A 254 11.01 11.58 12.80
CA PHE A 254 9.56 11.57 12.98
C PHE A 254 9.01 10.14 13.09
N PRO A 255 9.30 9.19 12.18
CA PRO A 255 8.84 7.81 12.33
C PRO A 255 9.39 7.13 13.59
N ALA A 256 10.64 7.39 13.95
CA ALA A 256 11.26 6.76 15.11
C ALA A 256 10.70 7.26 16.45
N ARG A 257 10.34 8.55 16.55
CA ARG A 257 9.93 9.18 17.81
C ARG A 257 8.42 9.31 17.97
N TYR A 258 7.71 9.62 16.90
CA TYR A 258 6.32 10.10 17.00
C TYR A 258 5.31 9.14 16.37
N PHE A 259 5.69 8.38 15.35
CA PHE A 259 4.76 7.48 14.65
C PHE A 259 4.19 6.38 15.56
N GLY A 260 5.02 5.80 16.42
CA GLY A 260 4.61 4.73 17.34
C GLY A 260 3.83 5.21 18.57
N SER A 261 3.76 6.53 18.83
CA SER A 261 3.03 7.07 19.97
C SER A 261 1.53 7.22 19.71
N VAL A 262 1.11 7.24 18.44
CA VAL A 262 -0.31 7.31 18.04
C VAL A 262 -1.01 5.99 18.37
N SER A 263 -2.19 6.06 18.97
CA SER A 263 -2.96 4.88 19.43
C SER A 263 -3.22 3.87 18.31
N SER A 264 -3.55 4.34 17.10
CA SER A 264 -3.76 3.50 15.92
C SER A 264 -2.49 2.78 15.44
N ASN A 265 -1.31 3.21 15.87
CA ASN A 265 -0.01 2.62 15.56
C ASN A 265 0.56 1.78 16.71
N GLN A 266 -0.25 1.46 17.71
CA GLN A 266 0.09 0.61 18.85
C GLN A 266 -0.70 -0.70 18.81
N TRP A 267 -0.27 -1.68 19.60
CA TRP A 267 -1.02 -2.95 19.73
C TRP A 267 -2.45 -2.76 20.24
N GLY A 268 -2.73 -1.67 20.98
CA GLY A 268 -4.09 -1.29 21.37
C GLY A 268 -5.01 -1.03 20.19
N GLY A 269 -4.50 -0.37 19.14
CA GLY A 269 -5.25 -0.12 17.89
C GLY A 269 -5.69 -1.39 17.18
N PHE A 270 -4.92 -2.48 17.28
CA PHE A 270 -5.35 -3.80 16.81
C PHE A 270 -6.64 -4.28 17.49
N TRP A 271 -6.72 -4.17 18.80
CA TRP A 271 -7.90 -4.59 19.57
C TRP A 271 -9.10 -3.69 19.29
N GLU A 272 -8.90 -2.40 19.16
CA GLU A 272 -9.96 -1.47 18.77
C GLU A 272 -10.49 -1.81 17.37
N GLU A 273 -9.62 -1.99 16.39
CA GLU A 273 -10.00 -2.40 15.04
C GLU A 273 -10.70 -3.76 15.05
N PHE A 274 -10.27 -4.69 15.90
CA PHE A 274 -10.88 -6.01 16.04
C PHE A 274 -12.25 -5.97 16.71
N LEU A 275 -12.44 -5.16 17.77
CA LEU A 275 -13.67 -5.12 18.58
C LEU A 275 -14.75 -4.18 17.99
N LEU A 276 -14.37 -3.10 17.30
CA LEU A 276 -15.30 -2.10 16.74
C LEU A 276 -15.93 -2.51 15.40
N ARG A 277 -15.74 -3.72 14.96
CA ARG A 277 -16.23 -4.21 13.68
C ARG A 277 -17.74 -4.34 13.63
N ARG A 278 -18.30 -3.91 12.52
CA ARG A 278 -19.74 -3.86 12.31
C ARG A 278 -20.25 -4.71 11.13
N GLY A 279 -19.36 -5.34 10.35
CA GLY A 279 -19.72 -6.07 9.14
C GLY A 279 -19.41 -7.57 9.19
N ALA A 280 -20.32 -8.42 8.68
CA ALA A 280 -20.13 -9.87 8.65
C ALA A 280 -18.82 -10.31 7.95
N LEU A 281 -18.44 -9.63 6.86
CA LEU A 281 -17.20 -9.94 6.14
C LEU A 281 -15.95 -9.64 6.97
N GLN A 282 -15.98 -8.64 7.84
CA GLN A 282 -14.86 -8.32 8.71
C GLN A 282 -14.60 -9.44 9.73
N TRP A 283 -15.64 -10.08 10.24
CA TRP A 283 -15.53 -11.21 11.15
C TRP A 283 -14.87 -12.45 10.53
N VAL A 284 -14.88 -12.55 9.21
CA VAL A 284 -14.21 -13.63 8.48
C VAL A 284 -12.80 -13.22 8.04
N CYS A 285 -12.67 -12.07 7.36
CA CYS A 285 -11.44 -11.67 6.70
C CYS A 285 -10.33 -11.30 7.69
N PHE A 286 -10.65 -10.57 8.76
CA PHE A 286 -9.63 -10.10 9.67
C PHE A 286 -9.02 -11.22 10.52
N PRO A 287 -9.81 -12.09 11.21
CA PRO A 287 -9.22 -13.21 11.91
C PRO A 287 -8.39 -14.11 11.00
N PHE A 288 -8.88 -14.35 9.76
CA PHE A 288 -8.10 -15.10 8.78
C PHE A 288 -6.74 -14.47 8.54
N MET A 289 -6.68 -13.17 8.22
CA MET A 289 -5.42 -12.49 7.92
C MET A 289 -4.47 -12.45 9.12
N TYR A 290 -4.99 -12.11 10.30
CA TYR A 290 -4.18 -12.02 11.52
C TYR A 290 -3.64 -13.37 12.02
N VAL A 291 -4.29 -14.47 11.67
CA VAL A 291 -3.88 -15.83 12.06
C VAL A 291 -3.10 -16.50 10.94
N ALA A 292 -3.62 -16.50 9.71
CA ALA A 292 -3.02 -17.25 8.61
C ALA A 292 -1.64 -16.71 8.20
N VAL A 293 -1.42 -15.39 8.25
CA VAL A 293 -0.14 -14.80 7.83
C VAL A 293 1.01 -15.22 8.76
N PRO A 294 0.95 -14.97 10.08
CA PRO A 294 2.04 -15.42 10.96
C PRO A 294 2.17 -16.94 11.01
N LEU A 295 1.08 -17.71 10.98
CA LEU A 295 1.14 -19.18 10.96
C LEU A 295 1.77 -19.71 9.68
N ALA A 296 1.53 -19.09 8.52
CA ALA A 296 2.16 -19.50 7.27
C ALA A 296 3.69 -19.32 7.33
N TYR A 297 4.17 -18.20 7.88
CA TYR A 297 5.59 -17.98 8.05
C TYR A 297 6.21 -18.91 9.08
N ALA A 298 5.62 -19.02 10.27
CA ALA A 298 6.13 -19.89 11.33
C ALA A 298 6.11 -21.37 10.90
N GLY A 299 5.01 -21.84 10.34
CA GLY A 299 4.86 -23.22 9.85
C GLY A 299 5.86 -23.56 8.75
N SER A 300 6.11 -22.62 7.82
CA SER A 300 7.09 -22.81 6.76
C SER A 300 8.52 -22.88 7.31
N LEU A 301 8.91 -21.96 8.19
CA LEU A 301 10.24 -21.98 8.82
C LEU A 301 10.48 -23.25 9.63
N ILE A 302 9.49 -23.70 10.41
CA ILE A 302 9.58 -24.96 11.17
C ILE A 302 9.73 -26.16 10.21
N THR A 303 8.97 -26.16 9.11
CA THR A 303 9.04 -27.26 8.12
C THR A 303 10.38 -27.26 7.40
N ILE A 304 10.89 -26.09 6.98
CA ILE A 304 12.21 -25.94 6.37
C ILE A 304 13.30 -26.44 7.34
N TRP A 305 13.26 -25.99 8.59
CA TRP A 305 14.25 -26.39 9.60
C TRP A 305 14.27 -27.90 9.85
N ARG A 306 13.11 -28.53 9.93
CA ARG A 306 12.99 -29.97 10.22
C ARG A 306 13.31 -30.85 9.02
N ARG A 307 12.92 -30.45 7.79
CA ARG A 307 12.90 -31.34 6.63
C ARG A 307 13.95 -31.03 5.57
N SER A 308 14.51 -29.82 5.50
CA SER A 308 15.47 -29.46 4.44
C SER A 308 16.77 -30.28 4.43
N LYS A 309 17.10 -30.95 5.55
CA LYS A 309 18.25 -31.84 5.67
C LYS A 309 17.96 -33.25 5.16
N VAL A 310 16.70 -33.66 5.13
CA VAL A 310 16.24 -35.05 4.81
C VAL A 310 15.67 -35.10 3.39
N GLU A 311 14.78 -34.19 3.05
CA GLU A 311 14.11 -34.13 1.75
C GLU A 311 14.92 -33.23 0.80
N ARG A 312 15.65 -33.81 -0.17
CA ARG A 312 16.52 -33.03 -1.07
C ARG A 312 15.82 -32.49 -2.31
N ASP A 313 14.68 -33.07 -2.70
CA ASP A 313 13.99 -32.78 -3.96
C ASP A 313 13.04 -31.56 -3.88
N GLU A 314 12.90 -30.96 -2.69
CA GLU A 314 12.04 -29.78 -2.49
C GLU A 314 12.78 -28.48 -2.76
N PRO A 315 12.08 -27.44 -3.23
CA PRO A 315 12.66 -26.11 -3.56
C PRO A 315 12.92 -25.27 -2.29
N TRP A 316 13.76 -25.79 -1.38
CA TRP A 316 14.01 -25.17 -0.07
C TRP A 316 14.57 -23.76 -0.16
N ASP A 317 15.35 -23.45 -1.21
CA ASP A 317 15.92 -22.13 -1.41
C ASP A 317 14.84 -21.09 -1.67
N GLN A 318 13.88 -21.42 -2.53
CA GLN A 318 12.74 -20.56 -2.85
C GLN A 318 11.82 -20.37 -1.64
N LEU A 319 11.58 -21.44 -0.89
CA LEU A 319 10.75 -21.42 0.31
C LEU A 319 11.39 -20.60 1.43
N MET A 320 12.71 -20.75 1.63
CA MET A 320 13.46 -19.93 2.60
C MET A 320 13.46 -18.46 2.20
N LEU A 321 13.68 -18.16 0.92
CA LEU A 321 13.63 -16.80 0.40
C LEU A 321 12.28 -16.12 0.70
N LEU A 322 11.16 -16.80 0.37
CA LEU A 322 9.82 -16.29 0.67
C LEU A 322 9.58 -16.13 2.18
N ALA A 323 10.01 -17.08 2.99
CA ALA A 323 9.79 -17.07 4.42
C ALA A 323 10.58 -15.94 5.12
N VAL A 324 11.88 -15.81 4.82
CA VAL A 324 12.75 -14.81 5.47
C VAL A 324 12.33 -13.40 5.06
N VAL A 325 12.06 -13.15 3.77
CA VAL A 325 11.58 -11.85 3.29
C VAL A 325 10.22 -11.52 3.89
N GLY A 326 9.30 -12.50 3.91
CA GLY A 326 7.97 -12.28 4.46
C GLY A 326 7.99 -11.98 5.97
N VAL A 327 8.81 -12.71 6.74
CA VAL A 327 9.01 -12.43 8.17
C VAL A 327 9.60 -11.05 8.40
N ALA A 328 10.61 -10.64 7.61
CA ALA A 328 11.20 -9.31 7.73
C ALA A 328 10.16 -8.20 7.48
N MET A 329 9.32 -8.36 6.44
CA MET A 329 8.22 -7.44 6.19
C MET A 329 7.21 -7.40 7.33
N LEU A 330 6.85 -8.55 7.91
CA LEU A 330 5.91 -8.63 9.03
C LEU A 330 6.48 -7.96 10.29
N VAL A 331 7.75 -8.21 10.61
CA VAL A 331 8.42 -7.62 11.78
C VAL A 331 8.46 -6.10 11.71
N VAL A 332 8.73 -5.53 10.55
CA VAL A 332 8.78 -4.06 10.37
C VAL A 332 7.41 -3.42 10.52
N MET A 333 6.31 -4.16 10.30
CA MET A 333 4.96 -3.63 10.50
C MET A 333 4.52 -3.63 11.96
N THR A 334 5.21 -4.34 12.84
CA THR A 334 4.96 -4.29 14.29
C THR A 334 5.67 -3.06 14.91
N PRO A 335 5.09 -2.40 15.90
CA PRO A 335 3.84 -2.69 16.63
C PRO A 335 2.55 -2.21 15.95
N ALA A 336 2.63 -1.49 14.84
CA ALA A 336 1.50 -0.89 14.14
C ALA A 336 0.75 -1.89 13.24
N LEU A 337 0.41 -3.07 13.75
CA LEU A 337 -0.21 -4.14 12.98
C LEU A 337 -1.71 -3.88 12.76
N SER A 338 -2.06 -3.17 11.70
CA SER A 338 -3.44 -3.01 11.21
C SER A 338 -3.75 -4.00 10.09
N ILE A 339 -5.04 -4.21 9.81
CA ILE A 339 -5.46 -5.08 8.69
C ILE A 339 -4.86 -4.63 7.36
N ARG A 340 -4.76 -3.33 7.12
CA ARG A 340 -4.16 -2.76 5.92
C ARG A 340 -2.70 -3.18 5.78
N ARG A 341 -1.92 -3.04 6.85
CA ARG A 341 -0.49 -3.35 6.85
C ARG A 341 -0.20 -4.84 6.73
N ILE A 342 -0.94 -5.69 7.47
CA ILE A 342 -0.77 -7.15 7.35
C ILE A 342 -1.15 -7.63 5.96
N SER A 343 -2.16 -7.04 5.32
CA SER A 343 -2.54 -7.35 3.95
C SER A 343 -1.41 -7.06 2.96
N CYS A 344 -0.75 -5.92 3.07
CA CYS A 344 0.36 -5.57 2.17
C CYS A 344 1.59 -6.47 2.31
N VAL A 345 1.81 -7.13 3.46
CA VAL A 345 2.95 -8.02 3.66
C VAL A 345 2.60 -9.50 3.52
N SER A 346 1.35 -9.81 3.21
CA SER A 346 0.84 -11.19 3.14
C SER A 346 1.11 -11.97 1.85
N PRO A 347 1.43 -11.38 0.67
CA PRO A 347 1.57 -12.15 -0.54
C PRO A 347 2.51 -13.37 -0.43
N PRO A 348 3.73 -13.28 0.15
CA PRO A 348 4.56 -14.45 0.38
C PRO A 348 3.91 -15.48 1.33
N ALA A 349 3.18 -15.01 2.36
CA ALA A 349 2.49 -15.88 3.31
C ALA A 349 1.39 -16.71 2.63
N MET A 350 0.63 -16.12 1.70
CA MET A 350 -0.41 -16.84 0.96
C MET A 350 0.18 -17.95 0.07
N ILE A 351 1.34 -17.71 -0.54
CA ILE A 351 2.07 -18.73 -1.30
C ILE A 351 2.52 -19.86 -0.36
N LEU A 352 3.13 -19.51 0.76
CA LEU A 352 3.62 -20.49 1.76
C LEU A 352 2.47 -21.28 2.41
N LEU A 353 1.33 -20.64 2.67
CA LEU A 353 0.12 -21.31 3.17
C LEU A 353 -0.38 -22.36 2.16
N ALA A 354 -0.49 -21.98 0.89
CA ALA A 354 -0.89 -22.91 -0.16
C ALA A 354 0.11 -24.08 -0.31
N TRP A 355 1.41 -23.78 -0.19
CA TRP A 355 2.45 -24.81 -0.19
C TRP A 355 2.33 -25.76 1.02
N LEU A 356 2.14 -25.24 2.23
CA LEU A 356 1.91 -26.09 3.42
C LEU A 356 0.69 -26.99 3.25
N LEU A 357 -0.41 -26.46 2.71
CA LEU A 357 -1.60 -27.24 2.40
C LEU A 357 -1.33 -28.32 1.33
N SER A 358 -0.51 -28.02 0.32
CA SER A 358 -0.19 -28.98 -0.75
C SER A 358 0.56 -30.23 -0.26
N ARG A 359 1.19 -30.16 0.91
CA ARG A 359 1.88 -31.29 1.56
C ARG A 359 0.94 -32.17 2.38
N GLY A 360 -0.32 -31.75 2.55
CA GLY A 360 -1.31 -32.49 3.33
C GLY A 360 -1.97 -33.63 2.55
N ALA A 361 -2.81 -34.39 3.25
CA ALA A 361 -3.61 -35.45 2.68
C ALA A 361 -4.74 -34.90 1.78
N ARG A 362 -5.56 -35.81 1.20
CA ARG A 362 -6.70 -35.46 0.32
C ARG A 362 -7.64 -34.39 0.92
N LYS A 363 -7.77 -34.33 2.24
CA LYS A 363 -8.56 -33.29 2.95
C LYS A 363 -8.04 -31.87 2.69
N SER A 364 -6.75 -31.69 2.44
CA SER A 364 -6.16 -30.37 2.13
C SER A 364 -6.65 -29.79 0.80
N VAL A 365 -6.99 -30.64 -0.18
CA VAL A 365 -7.60 -30.20 -1.44
C VAL A 365 -8.97 -29.58 -1.18
N VAL A 366 -9.78 -30.20 -0.31
CA VAL A 366 -11.11 -29.68 0.07
C VAL A 366 -10.97 -28.36 0.83
N ILE A 367 -10.01 -28.27 1.75
CA ILE A 367 -9.72 -27.02 2.48
C ILE A 367 -9.29 -25.92 1.52
N ALA A 368 -8.40 -26.19 0.58
CA ALA A 368 -7.94 -25.23 -0.42
C ALA A 368 -9.09 -24.75 -1.32
N ALA A 369 -9.95 -25.66 -1.77
CA ALA A 369 -11.13 -25.33 -2.56
C ALA A 369 -12.13 -24.47 -1.75
N ALA A 370 -12.38 -24.82 -0.48
CA ALA A 370 -13.27 -24.05 0.39
C ALA A 370 -12.73 -22.63 0.66
N LEU A 371 -11.42 -22.50 0.92
CA LEU A 371 -10.77 -21.19 1.10
C LEU A 371 -10.85 -20.34 -0.18
N GLY A 372 -10.61 -20.95 -1.35
CA GLY A 372 -10.75 -20.26 -2.64
C GLY A 372 -12.18 -19.80 -2.91
N ALA A 373 -13.16 -20.66 -2.64
CA ALA A 373 -14.59 -20.31 -2.79
C ALA A 373 -15.02 -19.20 -1.81
N ALA A 374 -14.60 -19.29 -0.54
CA ALA A 374 -14.86 -18.24 0.46
C ALA A 374 -14.25 -16.90 0.04
N SER A 375 -13.02 -16.92 -0.47
CA SER A 375 -12.35 -15.72 -0.95
C SER A 375 -13.09 -15.06 -2.13
N LEU A 376 -13.51 -15.84 -3.12
CA LEU A 376 -14.32 -15.33 -4.24
C LEU A 376 -15.68 -14.80 -3.76
N SER A 377 -16.33 -15.46 -2.81
CA SER A 377 -17.59 -14.99 -2.23
C SER A 377 -17.44 -13.63 -1.56
N VAL A 378 -16.33 -13.40 -0.85
CA VAL A 378 -15.98 -12.10 -0.26
C VAL A 378 -15.82 -11.04 -1.34
N ALA A 379 -15.10 -11.33 -2.42
CA ALA A 379 -14.90 -10.40 -3.53
C ALA A 379 -16.25 -10.05 -4.22
N LEU A 380 -17.07 -11.05 -4.51
CA LEU A 380 -18.39 -10.86 -5.13
C LEU A 380 -19.33 -10.05 -4.24
N ALA A 381 -19.35 -10.30 -2.92
CA ALA A 381 -20.15 -9.53 -1.98
C ALA A 381 -19.75 -8.04 -1.97
N GLN A 382 -18.46 -7.74 -2.07
CA GLN A 382 -17.99 -6.35 -2.14
C GLN A 382 -18.35 -5.67 -3.47
N ILE A 383 -18.23 -6.38 -4.59
CA ILE A 383 -18.65 -5.88 -5.90
C ILE A 383 -20.15 -5.58 -5.88
N ALA A 384 -20.96 -6.53 -5.40
CA ALA A 384 -22.41 -6.35 -5.29
C ALA A 384 -22.79 -5.16 -4.41
N ALA A 385 -22.08 -4.96 -3.30
CA ALA A 385 -22.30 -3.84 -2.40
C ALA A 385 -22.04 -2.46 -3.05
N ILE A 386 -21.28 -2.41 -4.13
CA ILE A 386 -21.00 -1.18 -4.88
C ILE A 386 -21.91 -1.07 -6.10
N GLN A 387 -21.96 -2.13 -6.93
CA GLN A 387 -22.61 -2.07 -8.22
C GLN A 387 -24.16 -2.11 -8.17
N LEU A 388 -24.74 -2.63 -7.08
CA LEU A 388 -26.18 -2.73 -6.91
C LEU A 388 -26.79 -1.53 -6.14
N ARG A 389 -25.99 -0.57 -5.70
CA ARG A 389 -26.49 0.65 -5.06
C ARG A 389 -26.93 1.68 -6.09
N PRO A 390 -27.92 2.55 -5.75
CA PRO A 390 -28.24 3.69 -6.58
C PRO A 390 -27.00 4.56 -6.82
N PRO A 391 -26.73 4.98 -8.05
CA PRO A 391 -25.54 5.77 -8.37
C PRO A 391 -25.66 7.19 -7.80
N LEU A 392 -24.71 7.57 -6.96
CA LEU A 392 -24.52 8.94 -6.49
C LEU A 392 -23.32 9.50 -7.25
N THR A 393 -23.54 10.37 -8.24
CA THR A 393 -22.48 10.91 -9.09
C THR A 393 -22.53 12.42 -9.15
N LEU A 394 -21.34 13.06 -9.25
CA LEU A 394 -21.16 14.50 -9.46
C LEU A 394 -20.13 14.73 -10.58
N GLU A 395 -20.32 15.85 -11.29
CA GLU A 395 -19.28 16.41 -12.15
C GLU A 395 -18.41 17.33 -11.29
N LEU A 396 -17.13 16.98 -11.17
CA LEU A 396 -16.13 17.72 -10.40
C LEU A 396 -14.98 18.16 -11.31
N PRO A 397 -14.08 19.04 -10.86
CA PRO A 397 -12.92 19.47 -11.66
C PRO A 397 -12.04 18.31 -12.18
N VAL A 398 -11.99 17.18 -11.47
CA VAL A 398 -11.28 15.96 -11.89
C VAL A 398 -12.10 15.05 -12.83
N GLY A 399 -13.27 15.50 -13.27
CA GLY A 399 -14.23 14.76 -14.09
C GLY A 399 -15.39 14.16 -13.26
N ARG A 400 -16.22 13.34 -13.94
CA ARG A 400 -17.33 12.65 -13.30
C ARG A 400 -16.85 11.61 -12.31
N VAL A 401 -17.38 11.68 -11.08
CA VAL A 401 -17.02 10.76 -9.98
C VAL A 401 -18.27 10.17 -9.33
N ALA A 402 -18.12 9.02 -8.68
CA ALA A 402 -19.17 8.37 -7.90
C ALA A 402 -18.79 8.29 -6.42
N PHE A 403 -19.80 8.23 -5.56
CA PHE A 403 -19.65 8.20 -4.11
C PHE A 403 -20.17 6.89 -3.53
N PRO A 404 -19.47 6.33 -2.52
CA PRO A 404 -19.86 5.09 -1.88
C PRO A 404 -21.08 5.26 -0.94
N ASP A 405 -21.34 6.49 -0.49
CA ASP A 405 -22.39 6.81 0.49
C ASP A 405 -22.96 8.22 0.31
N ALA A 406 -24.16 8.44 0.86
CA ALA A 406 -24.89 9.71 0.74
C ALA A 406 -24.25 10.85 1.53
N ALA A 407 -23.57 10.55 2.64
CA ALA A 407 -22.94 11.58 3.46
C ALA A 407 -21.76 12.21 2.74
N SER A 408 -20.89 11.39 2.15
CA SER A 408 -19.80 11.87 1.28
C SER A 408 -20.35 12.69 0.10
N TYR A 409 -21.39 12.17 -0.56
CA TYR A 409 -22.04 12.88 -1.69
C TYR A 409 -22.55 14.28 -1.26
N GLU A 410 -23.18 14.40 -0.08
CA GLU A 410 -23.70 15.68 0.44
C GLU A 410 -22.55 16.71 0.60
N VAL A 411 -21.44 16.31 1.20
CA VAL A 411 -20.27 17.18 1.41
C VAL A 411 -19.70 17.67 0.09
N TYR A 412 -19.41 16.74 -0.83
CA TYR A 412 -18.79 17.11 -2.11
C TYR A 412 -19.72 17.95 -2.99
N ARG A 413 -21.02 17.69 -2.97
CA ARG A 413 -22.02 18.49 -3.68
C ARG A 413 -22.01 19.92 -3.14
N TRP A 414 -22.13 20.09 -1.83
CA TRP A 414 -22.12 21.40 -1.21
C TRP A 414 -20.82 22.15 -1.50
N MET A 415 -19.69 21.47 -1.35
CA MET A 415 -18.38 22.07 -1.61
C MET A 415 -18.22 22.48 -3.08
N SER A 416 -18.70 21.69 -4.04
CA SER A 416 -18.65 22.04 -5.47
C SER A 416 -19.51 23.24 -5.84
N GLU A 417 -20.58 23.51 -5.09
CA GLU A 417 -21.46 24.67 -5.26
C GLU A 417 -20.86 25.95 -4.61
N HIS A 418 -19.95 25.81 -3.60
CA HIS A 418 -19.43 26.93 -2.79
C HIS A 418 -17.93 27.18 -2.96
N THR A 419 -17.23 26.39 -3.77
CA THR A 419 -15.78 26.56 -4.01
C THR A 419 -15.47 26.59 -5.51
N ARG A 420 -14.27 27.07 -5.84
CA ARG A 420 -13.76 27.12 -7.22
C ARG A 420 -12.40 26.43 -7.32
N PRO A 421 -12.08 25.75 -8.43
CA PRO A 421 -10.75 25.22 -8.65
C PRO A 421 -9.67 26.28 -8.45
N GLY A 422 -8.57 25.90 -7.80
CA GLY A 422 -7.46 26.82 -7.45
C GLY A 422 -7.67 27.64 -6.18
N GLN A 423 -8.86 27.59 -5.54
CA GLN A 423 -9.13 28.28 -4.30
C GLN A 423 -8.32 27.67 -3.14
N TRP A 424 -7.85 28.55 -2.22
CA TRP A 424 -7.22 28.11 -1.00
C TRP A 424 -8.23 27.44 -0.07
N TYR A 425 -7.82 26.31 0.47
CA TYR A 425 -8.62 25.43 1.30
C TYR A 425 -7.72 24.70 2.29
N PHE A 426 -8.22 24.40 3.48
CA PHE A 426 -7.53 23.57 4.46
C PHE A 426 -8.51 22.70 5.27
N GLY A 427 -8.08 21.52 5.70
CA GLY A 427 -8.87 20.59 6.51
C GLY A 427 -8.97 19.21 5.89
N MET A 428 -10.15 18.66 5.73
CA MET A 428 -10.37 17.28 5.25
C MET A 428 -9.61 17.01 3.95
N PRO A 429 -8.50 16.24 3.97
CA PRO A 429 -7.61 16.05 2.81
C PRO A 429 -8.31 15.46 1.58
N PRO A 430 -9.32 14.56 1.72
CA PRO A 430 -10.00 13.99 0.57
C PRO A 430 -10.70 15.00 -0.34
N LEU A 431 -11.01 16.22 0.15
CA LEU A 431 -11.69 17.25 -0.64
C LEU A 431 -10.74 17.99 -1.59
N THR A 432 -9.45 18.03 -1.29
CA THR A 432 -8.48 18.86 -2.00
C THR A 432 -8.37 18.49 -3.49
N LEU A 433 -7.99 17.26 -3.80
CA LEU A 433 -7.76 16.83 -5.17
C LEU A 433 -9.03 16.81 -6.03
N PRO A 434 -10.17 16.20 -5.61
CA PRO A 434 -11.34 16.09 -6.47
C PRO A 434 -11.98 17.45 -6.81
N LEU A 435 -11.87 18.42 -5.91
CA LEU A 435 -12.39 19.77 -6.09
C LEU A 435 -11.37 20.76 -6.70
N GLY A 436 -10.15 20.28 -6.99
CA GLY A 436 -9.08 21.11 -7.53
C GLY A 436 -8.62 22.22 -6.60
N LEU A 437 -8.77 22.06 -5.28
CA LEU A 437 -8.42 23.07 -4.27
C LEU A 437 -6.91 23.07 -4.00
N ARG A 438 -6.41 24.15 -3.38
CA ARG A 438 -5.00 24.33 -3.03
C ARG A 438 -4.83 24.42 -1.53
N ASN A 439 -3.91 23.66 -0.98
CA ASN A 439 -3.56 23.73 0.44
C ASN A 439 -2.43 24.76 0.66
N PRO A 440 -2.64 25.82 1.49
CA PRO A 440 -1.62 26.84 1.74
C PRO A 440 -0.61 26.46 2.82
N THR A 441 -0.73 25.25 3.40
CA THR A 441 0.03 24.83 4.57
C THR A 441 0.97 23.66 4.24
N PRO A 442 2.01 23.44 5.08
CA PRO A 442 2.89 22.29 4.88
C PRO A 442 2.27 20.96 5.31
N ILE A 443 1.16 20.94 6.04
CA ILE A 443 0.45 19.73 6.47
C ILE A 443 -0.86 19.58 5.71
N GLU A 444 -1.35 18.35 5.57
CA GLU A 444 -2.63 18.13 4.86
C GLU A 444 -3.82 18.49 5.75
N ASP A 445 -3.71 18.19 7.04
CA ASP A 445 -4.70 18.47 8.06
C ASP A 445 -4.04 18.68 9.43
N PRO A 446 -4.72 19.31 10.40
CA PRO A 446 -4.24 19.44 11.76
C PRO A 446 -4.54 18.15 12.54
N ALA A 447 -3.90 17.05 12.19
CA ALA A 447 -4.07 15.79 12.90
C ALA A 447 -3.70 15.94 14.39
N PRO A 448 -4.44 15.30 15.30
CA PRO A 448 -4.21 15.48 16.74
C PRO A 448 -2.88 14.89 17.19
N ALA A 449 -2.35 15.46 18.26
CA ALA A 449 -1.25 14.94 19.06
C ALA A 449 0.04 14.64 18.30
N GLU A 450 0.40 13.37 18.23
CA GLU A 450 1.73 12.91 17.80
C GLU A 450 1.99 13.10 16.30
N PHE A 451 0.96 13.21 15.48
CA PHE A 451 1.11 13.49 14.05
C PHE A 451 1.34 14.97 13.75
N SER A 452 0.85 15.88 14.62
CA SER A 452 1.06 17.31 14.47
C SER A 452 2.03 17.81 15.52
N ARG A 453 3.10 18.46 15.09
CA ARG A 453 4.10 19.05 15.98
C ARG A 453 3.79 20.54 16.17
N PRO A 454 4.23 21.16 17.27
CA PRO A 454 3.99 22.59 17.50
C PRO A 454 4.41 23.47 16.34
N GLU A 455 5.56 23.19 15.75
CA GLU A 455 6.09 23.91 14.59
C GLU A 455 5.24 23.74 13.34
N GLN A 456 4.62 22.57 13.15
CA GLN A 456 3.72 22.31 12.01
C GLN A 456 2.39 23.04 12.18
N ILE A 457 1.86 23.10 13.39
CA ILE A 457 0.64 23.87 13.69
C ILE A 457 0.90 25.37 13.52
N ALA A 458 2.03 25.88 13.99
CA ALA A 458 2.40 27.28 13.78
C ALA A 458 2.52 27.62 12.29
N ALA A 459 3.19 26.77 11.51
CA ALA A 459 3.31 26.95 10.06
C ALA A 459 1.96 26.86 9.33
N ALA A 460 1.04 26.00 9.80
CA ALA A 460 -0.31 25.94 9.25
C ALA A 460 -1.08 27.24 9.51
N VAL A 461 -1.06 27.76 10.74
CA VAL A 461 -1.69 29.04 11.08
C VAL A 461 -1.11 30.18 10.24
N GLU A 462 0.22 30.23 10.09
CA GLU A 462 0.88 31.24 9.23
C GLU A 462 0.43 31.10 7.76
N GLY A 463 0.34 29.90 7.22
CA GLY A 463 -0.13 29.65 5.86
C GLY A 463 -1.56 30.13 5.65
N LEU A 464 -2.46 29.81 6.59
CA LEU A 464 -3.86 30.23 6.57
C LEU A 464 -4.01 31.76 6.65
N GLU A 465 -3.20 32.40 7.50
CA GLU A 465 -3.23 33.86 7.65
C GLU A 465 -2.66 34.56 6.42
N ARG A 466 -1.55 34.10 5.88
CA ARG A 466 -0.92 34.66 4.68
C ARG A 466 -1.84 34.62 3.46
N THR A 467 -2.61 33.56 3.29
CA THR A 467 -3.48 33.36 2.12
C THR A 467 -4.91 33.83 2.38
N LYS A 468 -5.23 34.25 3.62
CA LYS A 468 -6.60 34.58 4.04
C LYS A 468 -7.56 33.47 3.61
N THR A 469 -7.21 32.22 3.89
CA THR A 469 -7.96 31.04 3.42
C THR A 469 -9.44 31.18 3.75
N PRO A 470 -10.34 31.20 2.75
CA PRO A 470 -11.74 31.58 2.99
C PRO A 470 -12.54 30.46 3.68
N LEU A 471 -12.17 29.21 3.49
CA LEU A 471 -12.98 28.07 3.89
C LEU A 471 -12.12 26.94 4.44
N LEU A 472 -12.58 26.35 5.55
CA LEU A 472 -12.05 25.12 6.15
C LEU A 472 -13.17 24.10 6.28
N VAL A 473 -12.85 22.81 6.11
CA VAL A 473 -13.76 21.71 6.50
C VAL A 473 -13.02 20.82 7.50
N LEU A 474 -13.56 20.75 8.71
CA LEU A 474 -12.90 20.10 9.85
C LEU A 474 -13.85 19.13 10.55
N VAL A 475 -13.29 18.18 11.26
CA VAL A 475 -14.02 17.42 12.30
C VAL A 475 -13.46 17.82 13.68
N PRO A 476 -14.26 17.70 14.77
CA PRO A 476 -13.81 18.14 16.09
C PRO A 476 -12.44 17.61 16.53
N GLY A 477 -12.07 16.38 16.13
CA GLY A 477 -10.75 15.79 16.40
C GLY A 477 -9.56 16.54 15.77
N MET A 478 -9.79 17.44 14.84
CA MET A 478 -8.75 18.21 14.16
C MET A 478 -8.46 19.57 14.82
N TYR A 479 -9.31 20.02 15.74
CA TYR A 479 -9.14 21.33 16.37
C TYR A 479 -9.45 21.39 17.87
N VAL A 480 -10.06 20.35 18.45
CA VAL A 480 -10.35 20.28 19.89
C VAL A 480 -9.20 19.56 20.59
N PRO A 481 -8.39 20.26 21.41
CA PRO A 481 -7.30 19.67 22.16
C PRO A 481 -7.78 18.52 23.04
N HIS A 482 -6.98 17.48 23.15
CA HIS A 482 -7.22 16.29 24.00
C HIS A 482 -8.54 15.53 23.77
N LEU A 483 -9.29 15.85 22.70
CA LEU A 483 -10.56 15.18 22.42
C LEU A 483 -10.42 13.65 22.30
N LEU A 484 -9.32 13.19 21.71
CA LEU A 484 -9.04 11.76 21.50
C LEU A 484 -8.16 11.15 22.62
N GLY A 485 -7.92 11.88 23.72
CA GLY A 485 -7.18 11.39 24.88
C GLY A 485 -5.67 11.23 24.68
N TYR A 486 -5.08 11.90 23.70
CA TYR A 486 -3.64 11.89 23.49
C TYR A 486 -2.88 12.58 24.64
N LYS A 487 -1.69 12.04 24.98
CA LYS A 487 -0.85 12.60 26.06
C LYS A 487 -0.30 13.98 25.76
N ALA A 488 0.07 14.24 24.50
CA ALA A 488 0.53 15.52 24.02
C ALA A 488 -0.37 15.98 22.90
N ASP A 489 -0.86 17.19 23.00
CA ASP A 489 -1.75 17.78 22.00
C ASP A 489 -1.36 19.24 21.79
N HIS A 490 -1.04 19.58 20.56
CA HIS A 490 -0.53 20.89 20.16
C HIS A 490 -1.59 21.73 19.42
N LEU A 491 -2.85 21.30 19.45
CA LEU A 491 -3.94 21.93 18.71
C LEU A 491 -4.45 23.25 19.32
N GLN A 492 -4.13 23.57 20.59
CA GLN A 492 -4.67 24.77 21.25
C GLN A 492 -4.42 26.05 20.42
N PRO A 493 -3.22 26.34 19.91
CA PRO A 493 -3.00 27.54 19.08
C PRO A 493 -3.83 27.55 17.80
N PHE A 494 -4.09 26.38 17.21
CA PHE A 494 -4.96 26.26 16.03
C PHE A 494 -6.43 26.51 16.40
N GLN A 495 -6.90 25.96 17.52
CA GLN A 495 -8.26 26.18 18.02
C GLN A 495 -8.51 27.67 18.31
N ASP A 496 -7.58 28.33 18.99
CA ASP A 496 -7.68 29.75 19.32
C ASP A 496 -7.74 30.62 18.04
N TYR A 497 -6.87 30.29 17.07
CA TYR A 497 -6.88 30.95 15.75
C TYR A 497 -8.20 30.72 15.01
N LEU A 498 -8.72 29.46 15.02
CA LEU A 498 -9.98 29.11 14.38
C LEU A 498 -11.15 29.94 14.95
N TYR A 499 -11.30 29.98 16.27
CA TYR A 499 -12.39 30.73 16.90
C TYR A 499 -12.25 32.23 16.74
N LEU A 500 -11.04 32.76 16.64
CA LEU A 500 -10.82 34.18 16.44
C LEU A 500 -11.20 34.61 15.01
N HIS A 501 -10.78 33.85 14.01
CA HIS A 501 -10.84 34.27 12.59
C HIS A 501 -11.95 33.63 11.78
N TYR A 502 -12.56 32.54 12.25
CA TYR A 502 -13.59 31.78 11.52
C TYR A 502 -14.90 31.68 12.31
N ARG A 503 -15.98 31.50 11.57
CA ARG A 503 -17.30 31.12 12.12
C ARG A 503 -17.73 29.78 11.52
N ARG A 504 -18.34 28.92 12.33
CA ARG A 504 -18.92 27.68 11.84
C ARG A 504 -20.27 27.98 11.19
N THR A 505 -20.40 27.65 9.91
CA THR A 505 -21.59 28.00 9.11
C THR A 505 -22.45 26.75 8.80
N LYS A 506 -21.87 25.56 8.77
CA LYS A 506 -22.60 24.32 8.47
C LYS A 506 -22.01 23.12 9.20
N ILE A 507 -22.87 22.14 9.49
CA ILE A 507 -22.50 20.81 10.00
C ILE A 507 -23.19 19.78 9.10
N PHE A 508 -22.43 18.84 8.54
CA PHE A 508 -22.94 17.75 7.73
C PHE A 508 -23.38 16.54 8.57
N SER A 509 -24.11 15.62 7.94
CA SER A 509 -24.62 14.39 8.57
C SER A 509 -23.51 13.48 9.12
N ASN A 510 -22.33 13.51 8.54
CA ASN A 510 -21.12 12.80 8.96
C ASN A 510 -20.28 13.55 10.02
N ARG A 511 -20.80 14.67 10.57
CA ARG A 511 -20.16 15.57 11.57
C ARG A 511 -18.97 16.38 11.02
N GLU A 512 -18.78 16.46 9.74
CA GLU A 512 -17.87 17.44 9.16
C GLU A 512 -18.47 18.84 9.27
N GLU A 513 -17.63 19.80 9.64
CA GLU A 513 -18.02 21.18 9.94
C GLU A 513 -17.36 22.11 8.95
N VAL A 514 -18.15 23.02 8.39
CA VAL A 514 -17.68 24.10 7.53
C VAL A 514 -17.40 25.33 8.39
N TRP A 515 -16.22 25.89 8.22
CA TRP A 515 -15.77 27.11 8.88
C TRP A 515 -15.40 28.16 7.83
N GLU A 516 -16.10 29.30 7.83
CA GLU A 516 -15.87 30.40 6.92
C GLU A 516 -15.15 31.54 7.63
N ARG A 517 -14.24 32.20 6.91
CA ARG A 517 -13.45 33.29 7.44
C ARG A 517 -14.34 34.54 7.66
N LYS A 518 -14.24 35.18 8.86
CA LYS A 518 -15.11 36.27 9.28
C LYS A 518 -14.89 37.58 8.53
N ASP A 519 -13.64 37.85 8.09
CA ASP A 519 -13.22 39.05 7.39
C ASP A 519 -13.40 39.01 5.87
N ILE A 520 -13.98 37.93 5.36
CA ILE A 520 -14.34 37.75 3.94
C ILE A 520 -15.87 37.73 3.82
N PRO A 521 -16.45 38.39 2.77
CA PRO A 521 -17.89 38.28 2.51
C PRO A 521 -18.36 36.85 2.41
N GLU A 522 -19.59 36.59 2.86
CA GLU A 522 -20.18 35.23 2.80
C GLU A 522 -20.06 34.64 1.40
N LEU A 523 -19.64 33.38 1.35
CA LEU A 523 -19.63 32.61 0.13
C LEU A 523 -21.07 32.40 -0.32
N LYS A 524 -21.51 33.18 -1.30
CA LYS A 524 -22.81 32.98 -1.96
C LYS A 524 -22.66 31.88 -3.00
N PRO A 525 -23.65 30.98 -3.13
CA PRO A 525 -23.66 29.89 -4.11
C PRO A 525 -23.54 30.40 -5.55
#